data_b93ffc8e36b570e8c9ee9d09ac212071
#
_entry.id   b93ffc8e36b570e8c9ee9d09ac212071
#
_cell.length_a   1.000
_cell.length_b   1.000
_cell.length_c   1.000
_cell.angle_alpha   90.00
_cell.angle_beta   90.00
_cell.angle_gamma   90.00
#
_symmetry.space_group_name_H-M   'P 1'
#
loop_
_entity.id
_entity.type
_entity.pdbx_description
1 polymer ?
#
loop_
_entity_poly.entity_id
_entity_poly.type
_entity_poly.pdbx_seq_one_letter_code
_entity_poly.pdbx_strand_id
1 'polypeptide(L)'
;AYKLWNVCNYERQNYKGLSLPVKYPDWYYQKSAHKDGLWFKQLPSQTAQEICKQLDKAWKSFYSLKKSGGIEDPKPPRFKHDNIAITYMQNGIAHEPWNDTIRLSISKNLRKYMSETYQINDAFLYLKNRIFKDVDMIKQVRLYPPENGVCAVIVVYEIPDEDMLSDNGRYLSIDLGVHNLM
;
A
#
# COMPACT_ATOMS: atom_id res chain seq x y z
N ALA A 1 8.55 2.62 -6.75
CA ALA A 1 7.08 2.51 -6.74
C ALA A 1 6.45 3.31 -7.89
N TYR A 2 6.70 4.62 -8.01
CA TYR A 2 6.06 5.46 -9.02
C TYR A 2 6.35 5.03 -10.48
N LYS A 3 7.54 4.52 -10.79
CA LYS A 3 7.86 4.00 -12.13
C LYS A 3 6.95 2.81 -12.50
N LEU A 4 6.72 1.89 -11.57
CA LEU A 4 5.79 0.77 -11.79
C LEU A 4 4.35 1.27 -11.98
N TRP A 5 3.90 2.21 -11.13
CA TRP A 5 2.60 2.87 -11.32
C TRP A 5 2.45 3.43 -12.74
N ASN A 6 3.47 4.17 -13.21
CA ASN A 6 3.43 4.83 -14.51
C ASN A 6 3.40 3.83 -15.68
N VAL A 7 4.19 2.75 -15.62
CA VAL A 7 4.15 1.68 -16.64
C VAL A 7 2.74 1.08 -16.71
N CYS A 8 2.19 0.68 -15.57
CA CYS A 8 0.86 0.11 -15.51
C CYS A 8 -0.24 1.12 -15.92
N ASN A 9 -0.07 2.39 -15.58
CA ASN A 9 -1.04 3.43 -15.94
C ASN A 9 -1.01 3.75 -17.44
N TYR A 10 0.18 3.80 -18.06
CA TYR A 10 0.34 3.94 -19.50
C TYR A 10 -0.39 2.83 -20.24
N GLU A 11 -0.20 1.59 -19.81
CA GLU A 11 -0.86 0.43 -20.41
C GLU A 11 -2.40 0.55 -20.32
N ARG A 12 -2.93 1.00 -19.18
CA ARG A 12 -4.39 1.20 -19.01
C ARG A 12 -4.94 2.38 -19.81
N GLN A 13 -4.18 3.43 -19.99
CA GLN A 13 -4.61 4.57 -20.80
C GLN A 13 -4.62 4.25 -22.31
N ASN A 14 -3.73 3.37 -22.75
CA ASN A 14 -3.48 3.09 -24.16
C ASN A 14 -3.88 1.67 -24.60
N TYR A 15 -4.57 0.89 -23.75
CA TYR A 15 -4.82 -0.54 -23.99
C TYR A 15 -5.49 -0.86 -25.34
N LYS A 16 -6.30 0.04 -25.88
CA LYS A 16 -6.97 -0.14 -27.18
C LYS A 16 -5.99 -0.10 -28.36
N GLY A 17 -4.88 0.62 -28.22
CA GLY A 17 -3.81 0.71 -29.22
C GLY A 17 -2.67 -0.27 -29.00
N LEU A 18 -2.70 -1.02 -27.91
CA LEU A 18 -1.71 -2.02 -27.57
C LEU A 18 -2.22 -3.42 -27.92
N SER A 19 -1.38 -4.25 -28.52
CA SER A 19 -1.70 -5.66 -28.78
C SER A 19 -1.59 -6.49 -27.49
N LEU A 20 -2.53 -6.30 -26.57
CA LEU A 20 -2.57 -7.04 -25.32
C LEU A 20 -3.37 -8.33 -25.46
N PRO A 21 -3.00 -9.41 -24.74
CA PRO A 21 -3.74 -10.68 -24.73
C PRO A 21 -5.05 -10.61 -23.93
N VAL A 22 -5.42 -9.46 -23.42
CA VAL A 22 -6.61 -9.20 -22.60
C VAL A 22 -7.38 -8.00 -23.12
N LYS A 23 -8.70 -8.00 -22.91
CA LYS A 23 -9.56 -6.88 -23.29
C LYS A 23 -9.26 -5.59 -22.51
N TYR A 24 -8.86 -5.74 -21.26
CA TYR A 24 -8.51 -4.66 -20.36
C TYR A 24 -7.45 -5.13 -19.35
N PRO A 25 -6.33 -4.40 -19.19
CA PRO A 25 -5.24 -4.78 -18.30
C PRO A 25 -5.59 -4.44 -16.84
N ASP A 26 -6.32 -5.31 -16.17
CA ASP A 26 -6.60 -5.19 -14.74
C ASP A 26 -5.35 -5.48 -13.88
N TRP A 27 -5.46 -5.39 -12.56
CA TRP A 27 -4.33 -5.62 -11.69
C TRP A 27 -3.85 -7.09 -11.68
N TYR A 28 -4.74 -8.06 -11.96
CA TYR A 28 -4.37 -9.48 -12.06
C TYR A 28 -3.47 -9.73 -13.26
N TYR A 29 -3.85 -9.18 -14.41
CA TYR A 29 -3.00 -9.21 -15.60
C TYR A 29 -1.68 -8.49 -15.35
N GLN A 30 -1.73 -7.24 -14.86
CA GLN A 30 -0.55 -6.40 -14.70
C GLN A 30 0.48 -6.97 -13.71
N LYS A 31 0.03 -7.56 -12.58
CA LYS A 31 0.96 -8.20 -11.64
C LYS A 31 1.69 -9.39 -12.27
N SER A 32 1.06 -10.10 -13.21
CA SER A 32 1.65 -11.25 -13.90
C SER A 32 2.53 -10.82 -15.07
N ALA A 33 2.07 -9.88 -15.88
CA ALA A 33 2.78 -9.37 -17.04
C ALA A 33 4.07 -8.64 -16.65
N HIS A 34 4.06 -7.90 -15.56
CA HIS A 34 5.21 -7.09 -15.12
C HIS A 34 6.09 -7.75 -14.06
N LYS A 35 5.78 -8.96 -13.57
CA LYS A 35 6.52 -9.63 -12.47
C LYS A 35 8.03 -9.73 -12.71
N ASP A 36 8.43 -9.87 -13.97
CA ASP A 36 9.83 -9.98 -14.39
C ASP A 36 10.43 -8.64 -14.82
N GLY A 37 9.61 -7.61 -14.87
CA GLY A 37 10.03 -6.26 -15.24
C GLY A 37 10.92 -5.58 -14.20
N LEU A 38 11.77 -4.67 -14.68
CA LEU A 38 12.75 -3.96 -13.86
C LEU A 38 12.10 -3.31 -12.64
N TRP A 39 11.04 -2.53 -12.84
CA TRP A 39 10.42 -1.74 -11.76
C TRP A 39 9.65 -2.59 -10.77
N PHE A 40 9.14 -3.74 -11.17
CA PHE A 40 8.50 -4.70 -10.28
C PHE A 40 9.54 -5.36 -9.36
N LYS A 41 10.66 -5.80 -9.92
CA LYS A 41 11.74 -6.48 -9.17
C LYS A 41 12.51 -5.57 -8.20
N GLN A 42 12.38 -4.24 -8.33
CA GLN A 42 12.94 -3.30 -7.35
C GLN A 42 12.16 -3.28 -6.03
N LEU A 43 10.94 -3.80 -5.99
CA LEU A 43 10.08 -3.86 -4.83
C LEU A 43 9.92 -5.31 -4.35
N PRO A 44 9.63 -5.55 -3.06
CA PRO A 44 9.11 -6.84 -2.64
C PRO A 44 7.85 -7.18 -3.42
N SER A 45 7.68 -8.45 -3.80
CA SER A 45 6.60 -8.87 -4.71
C SER A 45 5.21 -8.44 -4.24
N GLN A 46 4.91 -8.54 -2.94
CA GLN A 46 3.64 -8.10 -2.37
C GLN A 46 3.45 -6.58 -2.49
N THR A 47 4.50 -5.81 -2.20
CA THR A 47 4.49 -4.35 -2.34
C THR A 47 4.28 -3.92 -3.79
N ALA A 48 4.92 -4.60 -4.75
CA ALA A 48 4.70 -4.34 -6.18
C ALA A 48 3.26 -4.66 -6.61
N GLN A 49 2.69 -5.77 -6.13
CA GLN A 49 1.29 -6.11 -6.37
C GLN A 49 0.33 -5.07 -5.78
N GLU A 50 0.62 -4.52 -4.60
CA GLU A 50 -0.19 -3.46 -3.99
C GLU A 50 -0.19 -2.17 -4.83
N ILE A 51 0.91 -1.82 -5.52
CA ILE A 51 0.92 -0.71 -6.48
C ILE A 51 -0.06 -0.97 -7.63
N CYS A 52 -0.08 -2.19 -8.19
CA CYS A 52 -1.04 -2.56 -9.24
C CYS A 52 -2.50 -2.49 -8.74
N LYS A 53 -2.76 -2.96 -7.51
CA LYS A 53 -4.10 -2.89 -6.89
C LYS A 53 -4.53 -1.46 -6.61
N GLN A 54 -3.64 -0.61 -6.11
CA GLN A 54 -3.94 0.81 -5.86
C GLN A 54 -4.31 1.54 -7.16
N LEU A 55 -3.58 1.27 -8.24
CA LEU A 55 -3.92 1.80 -9.57
C LEU A 55 -5.28 1.29 -10.04
N ASP A 56 -5.56 0.01 -9.85
CA ASP A 56 -6.85 -0.60 -10.19
C ASP A 56 -8.03 0.07 -9.46
N LYS A 57 -7.87 0.28 -8.15
CA LYS A 57 -8.85 1.03 -7.34
C LYS A 57 -9.06 2.46 -7.87
N ALA A 58 -7.98 3.15 -8.22
CA ALA A 58 -8.06 4.50 -8.76
C ALA A 58 -8.83 4.55 -10.10
N TRP A 59 -8.58 3.59 -10.99
CA TRP A 59 -9.33 3.48 -12.24
C TRP A 59 -10.81 3.10 -12.02
N LYS A 60 -11.10 2.19 -11.11
CA LYS A 60 -12.48 1.83 -10.73
C LYS A 60 -13.24 3.04 -10.17
N SER A 61 -12.60 3.82 -9.30
CA SER A 61 -13.17 5.06 -8.78
C SER A 61 -13.44 6.07 -9.89
N PHE A 62 -12.51 6.25 -10.83
CA PHE A 62 -12.71 7.12 -11.99
C PHE A 62 -13.92 6.70 -12.83
N TYR A 63 -14.04 5.43 -13.18
CA TYR A 63 -15.18 4.94 -13.96
C TYR A 63 -16.50 5.04 -13.19
N SER A 64 -16.49 4.80 -11.88
CA SER A 64 -17.65 4.96 -11.02
C SER A 64 -18.13 6.42 -11.00
N LEU A 65 -17.23 7.37 -10.80
CA LEU A 65 -17.54 8.80 -10.83
C LEU A 65 -18.06 9.26 -12.19
N LYS A 66 -17.44 8.77 -13.26
CA LYS A 66 -17.92 9.06 -14.64
C LYS A 66 -19.32 8.52 -14.89
N LYS A 67 -19.66 7.37 -14.32
CA LYS A 67 -20.99 6.76 -14.46
C LYS A 67 -22.06 7.45 -13.61
N SER A 68 -21.70 7.84 -12.38
CA SER A 68 -22.66 8.44 -11.44
C SER A 68 -23.01 9.88 -11.75
N GLY A 69 -22.18 10.60 -12.54
CA GLY A 69 -22.34 12.02 -12.83
C GLY A 69 -22.12 12.93 -11.61
N GLY A 70 -21.60 12.38 -10.50
CA GLY A 70 -21.41 13.14 -9.25
C GLY A 70 -20.31 14.21 -9.30
N ILE A 71 -19.46 14.16 -10.32
CA ILE A 71 -18.43 15.16 -10.61
C ILE A 71 -18.53 15.52 -12.09
N GLU A 72 -18.53 16.80 -12.41
CA GLU A 72 -18.76 17.32 -13.77
C GLU A 72 -17.70 16.82 -14.78
N ASP A 73 -16.45 16.75 -14.39
CA ASP A 73 -15.36 16.27 -15.29
C ASP A 73 -14.33 15.44 -14.53
N PRO A 74 -14.66 14.16 -14.22
CA PRO A 74 -13.73 13.29 -13.54
C PRO A 74 -12.52 13.01 -14.42
N LYS A 75 -11.32 13.13 -13.85
CA LYS A 75 -10.06 12.86 -14.57
C LYS A 75 -9.53 11.46 -14.27
N PRO A 76 -8.97 10.79 -15.27
CA PRO A 76 -8.32 9.49 -15.05
C PRO A 76 -7.10 9.61 -14.13
N PRO A 77 -6.63 8.50 -13.55
CA PRO A 77 -5.42 8.50 -12.75
C PRO A 77 -4.23 9.11 -13.50
N ARG A 78 -3.54 10.05 -12.85
CA ARG A 78 -2.39 10.76 -13.42
C ARG A 78 -1.10 9.93 -13.30
N PHE A 79 -0.13 10.23 -14.15
CA PHE A 79 1.25 9.79 -13.95
C PHE A 79 1.83 10.45 -12.69
N LYS A 80 2.72 9.72 -12.03
CA LYS A 80 3.42 10.20 -10.85
C LYS A 80 4.82 10.64 -11.23
N HIS A 81 5.25 11.79 -10.75
CA HIS A 81 6.58 12.34 -11.02
C HIS A 81 7.56 12.04 -9.90
N ASP A 82 7.04 11.91 -8.67
CA ASP A 82 7.82 11.71 -7.46
C ASP A 82 7.55 10.35 -6.81
N ASN A 83 8.36 10.02 -5.81
CA ASN A 83 8.16 8.83 -5.01
C ASN A 83 6.77 8.83 -4.37
N ILE A 84 6.15 7.68 -4.36
CA ILE A 84 4.85 7.45 -3.74
C ILE A 84 4.99 6.50 -2.55
N ALA A 85 4.04 6.57 -1.63
CA ALA A 85 4.00 5.66 -0.50
C ALA A 85 3.94 4.21 -0.98
N ILE A 86 4.63 3.33 -0.25
CA ILE A 86 4.60 1.89 -0.46
C ILE A 86 3.92 1.20 0.71
N THR A 87 3.21 0.13 0.41
CA THR A 87 2.44 -0.62 1.40
C THR A 87 2.95 -2.04 1.50
N TYR A 88 3.29 -2.44 2.71
CA TYR A 88 3.55 -3.82 3.09
C TYR A 88 2.29 -4.44 3.66
N MET A 89 1.93 -5.62 3.18
CA MET A 89 0.88 -6.46 3.73
C MET A 89 1.51 -7.54 4.63
N GLN A 90 0.71 -8.23 5.40
CA GLN A 90 1.13 -9.23 6.40
C GLN A 90 2.31 -10.12 5.97
N ASN A 91 2.26 -10.66 4.74
CA ASN A 91 3.30 -11.55 4.23
C ASN A 91 4.69 -10.88 4.05
N GLY A 92 4.75 -9.56 4.06
CA GLY A 92 5.98 -8.79 3.97
C GLY A 92 6.47 -8.23 5.31
N ILE A 93 5.74 -8.51 6.39
CA ILE A 93 5.93 -7.99 7.73
C ILE A 93 6.22 -9.16 8.67
N ALA A 94 7.23 -9.04 9.51
CA ALA A 94 7.40 -9.91 10.66
C ALA A 94 7.47 -9.04 11.93
N HIS A 95 6.66 -9.39 12.90
CA HIS A 95 6.59 -8.76 14.20
C HIS A 95 6.40 -9.85 15.26
N GLU A 96 7.21 -9.78 16.28
CA GLU A 96 7.11 -10.66 17.45
C GLU A 96 6.65 -9.81 18.63
N PRO A 97 5.57 -10.18 19.34
CA PRO A 97 4.99 -9.35 20.40
C PRO A 97 5.97 -8.94 21.50
N TRP A 98 6.96 -9.82 21.80
CA TRP A 98 8.02 -9.55 22.78
C TRP A 98 9.16 -8.68 22.26
N ASN A 99 9.17 -8.40 20.95
CA ASN A 99 10.21 -7.63 20.29
C ASN A 99 9.65 -6.28 19.84
N ASP A 100 10.30 -5.20 20.21
CA ASP A 100 9.93 -3.84 19.82
C ASP A 100 10.33 -3.51 18.35
N THR A 101 10.62 -4.53 17.56
CA THR A 101 11.09 -4.37 16.17
C THR A 101 10.12 -4.98 15.17
N ILE A 102 9.70 -4.17 14.21
CA ILE A 102 8.98 -4.63 13.02
C ILE A 102 10.02 -4.85 11.92
N ARG A 103 10.00 -6.00 11.30
CA ARG A 103 10.90 -6.39 10.21
C ARG A 103 10.13 -6.42 8.90
N LEU A 104 10.56 -5.60 7.92
CA LEU A 104 9.97 -5.51 6.60
C LEU A 104 10.89 -6.13 5.55
N SER A 105 10.32 -6.91 4.63
CA SER A 105 11.09 -7.51 3.55
C SER A 105 11.60 -6.46 2.56
N ILE A 106 12.78 -6.68 1.99
CA ILE A 106 13.32 -5.90 0.87
C ILE A 106 13.57 -6.80 -0.33
N SER A 107 13.49 -6.25 -1.55
CA SER A 107 13.71 -7.03 -2.76
C SER A 107 15.16 -7.48 -2.89
N LYS A 108 15.38 -8.60 -3.60
CA LYS A 108 16.76 -9.09 -3.88
C LYS A 108 17.59 -8.03 -4.62
N ASN A 109 16.99 -7.33 -5.59
CA ASN A 109 17.67 -6.30 -6.36
C ASN A 109 18.04 -5.10 -5.50
N LEU A 110 17.14 -4.65 -4.62
CA LEU A 110 17.42 -3.56 -3.70
C LEU A 110 18.53 -3.95 -2.72
N ARG A 111 18.48 -5.17 -2.17
CA ARG A 111 19.54 -5.70 -1.29
C ARG A 111 20.90 -5.69 -1.97
N LYS A 112 20.96 -6.22 -3.21
CA LYS A 112 22.19 -6.22 -4.01
C LYS A 112 22.72 -4.80 -4.21
N TYR A 113 21.86 -3.88 -4.62
CA TYR A 113 22.23 -2.47 -4.82
C TYR A 113 22.75 -1.81 -3.53
N MET A 114 22.09 -2.05 -2.40
CA MET A 114 22.52 -1.49 -1.10
C MET A 114 23.88 -2.07 -0.67
N SER A 115 24.10 -3.36 -0.88
CA SER A 115 25.37 -4.01 -0.58
C SER A 115 26.51 -3.48 -1.46
N GLU A 116 26.29 -3.38 -2.77
CA GLU A 116 27.31 -2.94 -3.72
C GLU A 116 27.63 -1.44 -3.64
N THR A 117 26.62 -0.60 -3.36
CA THR A 117 26.75 0.87 -3.39
C THR A 117 27.10 1.45 -2.03
N TYR A 118 26.49 0.92 -0.97
CA TYR A 118 26.56 1.49 0.37
C TYR A 118 27.16 0.55 1.42
N GLN A 119 27.56 -0.67 1.03
CA GLN A 119 28.09 -1.72 1.91
C GLN A 119 27.10 -2.10 3.03
N ILE A 120 25.78 -1.88 2.79
CA ILE A 120 24.71 -2.27 3.71
C ILE A 120 24.24 -3.68 3.34
N ASN A 121 24.48 -4.65 4.22
CA ASN A 121 24.19 -6.06 4.00
C ASN A 121 22.91 -6.55 4.69
N ASP A 122 22.11 -5.65 5.23
CA ASP A 122 20.86 -6.00 5.90
C ASP A 122 19.87 -6.67 4.93
N ALA A 123 19.34 -7.81 5.39
CA ALA A 123 18.37 -8.57 4.62
C ALA A 123 16.94 -7.97 4.70
N PHE A 124 16.70 -7.10 5.67
CA PHE A 124 15.41 -6.52 5.99
C PHE A 124 15.54 -5.05 6.39
N LEU A 125 14.47 -4.31 6.27
CA LEU A 125 14.33 -3.01 6.90
C LEU A 125 13.74 -3.23 8.30
N TYR A 126 14.40 -2.66 9.32
CA TYR A 126 14.00 -2.77 10.71
C TYR A 126 13.42 -1.44 11.19
N LEU A 127 12.22 -1.50 11.75
CA LEU A 127 11.57 -0.37 12.41
C LEU A 127 11.48 -0.67 13.91
N LYS A 128 12.19 0.10 14.72
CA LYS A 128 12.12 0.00 16.19
C LYS A 128 10.98 0.84 16.70
N ASN A 129 10.07 0.23 17.44
CA ASN A 129 8.97 0.94 18.07
C ASN A 129 8.41 0.17 19.26
N ARG A 130 8.37 0.81 20.42
CA ARG A 130 7.85 0.21 21.66
C ARG A 130 6.32 0.22 21.75
N ILE A 131 5.64 1.00 20.93
CA ILE A 131 4.18 1.16 20.97
C ILE A 131 3.45 -0.12 20.56
N PHE A 132 4.07 -0.99 19.76
CA PHE A 132 3.42 -2.15 19.17
C PHE A 132 3.74 -3.48 19.86
N LYS A 133 4.23 -3.46 21.12
CA LYS A 133 4.54 -4.70 21.85
C LYS A 133 3.32 -5.58 22.10
N ASP A 134 2.21 -4.93 22.44
CA ASP A 134 1.00 -5.58 22.94
C ASP A 134 -0.08 -5.74 21.86
N VAL A 135 0.30 -5.66 20.57
CA VAL A 135 -0.65 -5.87 19.47
C VAL A 135 -0.57 -7.29 18.95
N ASP A 136 -1.72 -7.92 18.74
CA ASP A 136 -1.79 -9.30 18.27
C ASP A 136 -1.26 -9.45 16.85
N MET A 137 -1.63 -8.54 15.96
CA MET A 137 -1.27 -8.66 14.56
C MET A 137 -1.15 -7.32 13.85
N ILE A 138 -0.03 -7.12 13.17
CA ILE A 138 0.13 -6.00 12.24
C ILE A 138 -0.44 -6.42 10.89
N LYS A 139 -1.47 -5.71 10.42
CA LYS A 139 -2.15 -5.98 9.16
C LYS A 139 -1.45 -5.32 7.98
N GLN A 140 -0.90 -4.11 8.21
CA GLN A 140 -0.32 -3.30 7.14
C GLN A 140 0.70 -2.33 7.71
N VAL A 141 1.79 -2.13 6.98
CA VAL A 141 2.73 -1.02 7.21
C VAL A 141 2.84 -0.20 5.94
N ARG A 142 2.66 1.12 6.04
CA ARG A 142 2.81 2.04 4.92
C ARG A 142 3.96 2.99 5.19
N LEU A 143 4.92 3.01 4.26
CA LEU A 143 6.05 3.92 4.28
C LEU A 143 5.80 5.06 3.30
N TYR A 144 5.89 6.28 3.77
CA TYR A 144 5.82 7.47 2.94
C TYR A 144 7.22 7.88 2.46
N PRO A 145 7.32 8.55 1.32
CA PRO A 145 8.60 9.13 0.90
C PRO A 145 9.15 10.07 1.98
N PRO A 146 10.47 10.12 2.14
CA PRO A 146 11.07 11.04 3.10
C PRO A 146 10.84 12.50 2.68
N GLU A 147 10.44 13.33 3.62
CA GLU A 147 10.36 14.78 3.51
C GLU A 147 11.26 15.40 4.56
N ASN A 148 12.18 16.29 4.15
CA ASN A 148 13.14 16.93 5.04
C ASN A 148 13.93 15.94 5.94
N GLY A 149 14.29 14.79 5.39
CA GLY A 149 15.02 13.74 6.11
C GLY A 149 14.18 12.88 7.06
N VAL A 150 12.86 13.11 7.13
CA VAL A 150 11.93 12.35 7.96
C VAL A 150 11.04 11.47 7.09
N CYS A 151 10.92 10.21 7.46
CA CYS A 151 10.02 9.25 6.81
C CYS A 151 8.83 8.95 7.72
N ALA A 152 7.62 9.27 7.26
CA ALA A 152 6.40 8.89 7.98
C ALA A 152 6.07 7.42 7.77
N VAL A 153 5.72 6.73 8.85
CA VAL A 153 5.32 5.33 8.85
C VAL A 153 3.95 5.20 9.49
N ILE A 154 3.01 4.60 8.77
CA ILE A 154 1.69 4.24 9.32
C ILE A 154 1.65 2.74 9.53
N VAL A 155 1.32 2.32 10.73
CA VAL A 155 1.12 0.91 11.08
C VAL A 155 -0.35 0.70 11.39
N VAL A 156 -0.97 -0.24 10.69
CA VAL A 156 -2.34 -0.70 10.94
C VAL A 156 -2.26 -2.06 11.62
N TYR A 157 -2.85 -2.17 12.78
CA TYR A 157 -2.79 -3.37 13.61
C TYR A 157 -4.16 -3.71 14.19
N GLU A 158 -4.30 -4.91 14.65
CA GLU A 158 -5.48 -5.42 15.33
C GLU A 158 -5.24 -5.37 16.84
N ILE A 159 -6.23 -4.88 17.54
CA ILE A 159 -6.30 -4.96 19.01
C ILE A 159 -7.35 -6.03 19.31
N PRO A 160 -7.07 -6.98 20.23
CA PRO A 160 -8.09 -7.93 20.66
C PRO A 160 -9.29 -7.17 21.23
N ASP A 161 -10.47 -7.67 20.96
CA ASP A 161 -11.67 -7.12 21.57
C ASP A 161 -11.55 -7.31 23.08
N GLU A 162 -11.73 -6.24 23.84
CA GLU A 162 -11.88 -6.34 25.26
C GLU A 162 -13.18 -7.09 25.58
N ASP A 163 -13.17 -7.90 26.63
CA ASP A 163 -14.38 -8.56 27.12
C ASP A 163 -15.47 -7.51 27.30
N MET A 164 -16.60 -7.72 26.63
CA MET A 164 -17.73 -6.82 26.78
C MET A 164 -18.10 -6.70 28.25
N LEU A 165 -18.12 -5.49 28.75
CA LEU A 165 -18.64 -5.23 30.09
C LEU A 165 -20.04 -5.81 30.20
N SER A 166 -20.37 -6.40 31.33
CA SER A 166 -21.71 -6.94 31.59
C SER A 166 -22.75 -5.84 31.34
N ASP A 167 -23.82 -6.20 30.64
CA ASP A 167 -24.91 -5.28 30.36
C ASP A 167 -25.49 -4.76 31.70
N ASN A 168 -25.36 -3.46 31.92
CA ASN A 168 -25.88 -2.78 33.11
C ASN A 168 -27.27 -2.10 32.86
N GLY A 169 -27.89 -2.38 31.70
CA GLY A 169 -29.17 -1.80 31.29
C GLY A 169 -29.12 -0.31 30.93
N ARG A 170 -27.92 0.28 30.80
CA ARG A 170 -27.75 1.68 30.41
C ARG A 170 -27.20 1.76 29.00
N TYR A 171 -27.92 2.40 28.12
CA TYR A 171 -27.56 2.53 26.72
C TYR A 171 -27.38 4.01 26.36
N LEU A 172 -26.32 4.28 25.57
CA LEU A 172 -26.09 5.58 24.94
C LEU A 172 -26.01 5.36 23.42
N SER A 173 -26.88 5.99 22.67
CA SER A 173 -26.79 6.05 21.22
C SER A 173 -26.21 7.40 20.81
N ILE A 174 -25.10 7.38 20.05
CA ILE A 174 -24.46 8.58 19.52
C ILE A 174 -24.51 8.50 18.00
N ASP A 175 -25.25 9.41 17.37
CA ASP A 175 -25.22 9.61 15.93
C ASP A 175 -24.25 10.75 15.60
N LEU A 176 -23.11 10.42 15.00
CA LEU A 176 -22.12 11.40 14.55
C LEU A 176 -22.55 11.97 13.20
N GLY A 177 -23.40 12.98 13.23
CA GLY A 177 -23.77 13.73 12.02
C GLY A 177 -22.58 14.47 11.41
N VAL A 178 -22.58 14.61 10.08
CA VAL A 178 -21.48 15.25 9.32
C VAL A 178 -21.32 16.74 9.66
N HIS A 179 -22.34 17.38 10.22
CA HIS A 179 -22.38 18.83 10.46
C HIS A 179 -22.38 19.24 11.94
N ASN A 180 -22.57 18.32 12.88
CA ASN A 180 -22.62 18.63 14.31
C ASN A 180 -21.78 17.60 15.07
N LEU A 181 -20.55 17.98 15.41
CA LEU A 181 -19.80 17.36 16.49
C LEU A 181 -20.25 18.02 17.80
N MET A 182 -20.98 17.29 18.62
CA MET A 182 -21.19 17.69 20.01
C MET A 182 -20.03 17.27 20.88
#